data_a0806ae20f5583f433e7a33f4055d7d4
#
_entry.id   a0806ae20f5583f433e7a33f4055d7d4
#
_cell.length_a   1.000
_cell.length_b   1.000
_cell.length_c   1.000
_cell.angle_alpha   90.00
_cell.angle_beta   90.00
_cell.angle_gamma   90.00
#
_symmetry.space_group_name_H-M   'P 1'
#
loop_
_entity.id
_entity.type
_entity.pdbx_description
1 polymer ?
#
loop_
_entity_poly.entity_id
_entity_poly.type
_entity_poly.pdbx_seq_one_letter_code
_entity_poly.pdbx_strand_id
1 'polypeptide(L)'
;MNNPYLFSAILLVIAVVIYISVYISKNLERTYGKEVKTAFEREGAIESEILTQEDMNHLPKPVQKFLIHVGAVGQEKVHSFRVIANGEIKMNRDSNWAKIKIEQNNFTGSELVRLFYLRMKMFGIPIYGLHSYTDKGASMVGKFAGLFTVINAKGNEMRISDTVTLLNDMCLFAPAALIDERISWEQMDDTTVNAIFKTEYCTVTATLFFNEKNELIKFTSEDRYYIDSNGSYQKVKWTTPFSDYKEINGLLLPSYGEAIWNLPDGDYSYCKFKNIESIVYNVGQ
;
A
#
# COMPACT_ATOMS: atom_id res chain seq x y z
N MET A 1 57.10 18.70 4.43
CA MET A 1 57.26 17.26 4.15
C MET A 1 55.87 16.63 4.29
N ASN A 2 55.21 16.26 3.17
CA ASN A 2 53.92 15.56 3.23
C ASN A 2 54.22 14.10 3.59
N ASN A 3 53.74 13.66 4.73
CA ASN A 3 53.88 12.28 5.14
C ASN A 3 52.90 11.40 4.33
N PRO A 4 53.37 10.55 3.38
CA PRO A 4 52.51 9.75 2.52
C PRO A 4 51.64 8.75 3.31
N TYR A 5 52.11 8.30 4.48
CA TYR A 5 51.32 7.40 5.34
C TYR A 5 50.14 8.12 5.98
N LEU A 6 50.28 9.41 6.34
CA LEU A 6 49.18 10.21 6.86
C LEU A 6 48.07 10.39 5.79
N PHE A 7 48.48 10.70 4.55
CA PHE A 7 47.54 10.85 3.44
C PHE A 7 46.79 9.54 3.14
N SER A 8 47.52 8.41 3.11
CA SER A 8 46.90 7.08 2.91
C SER A 8 45.95 6.71 4.05
N ALA A 9 46.27 7.04 5.29
CA ALA A 9 45.38 6.81 6.44
C ALA A 9 44.10 7.63 6.36
N ILE A 10 44.18 8.91 5.95
CA ILE A 10 43.02 9.76 5.76
C ILE A 10 42.09 9.21 4.65
N LEU A 11 42.66 8.77 3.52
CA LEU A 11 41.87 8.18 2.43
C LEU A 11 41.16 6.89 2.88
N LEU A 12 41.83 6.05 3.67
CA LEU A 12 41.23 4.83 4.22
C LEU A 12 40.04 5.16 5.14
N VAL A 13 40.21 6.15 6.04
CA VAL A 13 39.12 6.59 6.93
C VAL A 13 37.95 7.11 6.12
N ILE A 14 38.18 7.94 5.11
CA ILE A 14 37.12 8.44 4.23
C ILE A 14 36.42 7.29 3.53
N ALA A 15 37.14 6.32 2.98
CA ALA A 15 36.55 5.15 2.33
C ALA A 15 35.70 4.32 3.29
N VAL A 16 36.17 4.12 4.53
CA VAL A 16 35.40 3.41 5.57
C VAL A 16 34.09 4.17 5.93
N VAL A 17 34.21 5.49 6.13
CA VAL A 17 33.01 6.34 6.42
C VAL A 17 32.00 6.29 5.28
N ILE A 18 32.45 6.37 4.03
CA ILE A 18 31.58 6.26 2.86
C ILE A 18 30.92 4.87 2.84
N TYR A 19 31.68 3.80 3.02
CA TYR A 19 31.17 2.43 3.06
C TYR A 19 30.10 2.25 4.14
N ILE A 20 30.37 2.71 5.37
CA ILE A 20 29.43 2.65 6.49
C ILE A 20 28.17 3.46 6.16
N SER A 21 28.31 4.67 5.62
CA SER A 21 27.18 5.51 5.24
C SER A 21 26.30 4.86 4.18
N VAL A 22 26.89 4.27 3.14
CA VAL A 22 26.17 3.51 2.11
C VAL A 22 25.52 2.27 2.71
N TYR A 23 26.21 1.57 3.58
CA TYR A 23 25.65 0.40 4.27
C TYR A 23 24.44 0.75 5.13
N ILE A 24 24.52 1.82 5.92
CA ILE A 24 23.41 2.28 6.76
C ILE A 24 22.25 2.80 5.91
N SER A 25 22.55 3.54 4.82
CA SER A 25 21.50 4.10 3.95
C SER A 25 20.60 3.04 3.32
N LYS A 26 21.12 1.83 3.11
CA LYS A 26 20.34 0.68 2.60
C LYS A 26 19.62 -0.13 3.69
N ASN A 27 19.69 0.29 4.94
CA ASN A 27 19.11 -0.48 6.05
C ASN A 27 17.60 -0.68 5.89
N LEU A 28 16.87 0.36 5.45
CA LEU A 28 15.42 0.28 5.30
C LEU A 28 15.00 -0.68 4.17
N GLU A 29 15.76 -0.70 3.07
CA GLU A 29 15.56 -1.64 1.95
C GLU A 29 15.79 -3.09 2.40
N ARG A 30 16.85 -3.33 3.19
CA ARG A 30 17.13 -4.67 3.76
C ARG A 30 16.06 -5.09 4.75
N THR A 31 15.55 -4.17 5.56
CA THR A 31 14.43 -4.44 6.48
C THR A 31 13.20 -4.86 5.70
N TYR A 32 12.82 -4.10 4.66
CA TYR A 32 11.73 -4.45 3.77
C TYR A 32 11.91 -5.85 3.18
N GLY A 33 13.05 -6.15 2.55
CA GLY A 33 13.31 -7.48 1.97
C GLY A 33 13.25 -8.62 2.99
N LYS A 34 13.72 -8.37 4.23
CA LYS A 34 13.63 -9.36 5.31
C LYS A 34 12.17 -9.59 5.74
N GLU A 35 11.38 -8.53 5.89
CA GLU A 35 9.96 -8.65 6.28
C GLU A 35 9.16 -9.35 5.19
N VAL A 36 9.40 -9.03 3.91
CA VAL A 36 8.78 -9.73 2.77
C VAL A 36 9.11 -11.22 2.79
N LYS A 37 10.40 -11.57 2.95
CA LYS A 37 10.83 -12.98 3.05
C LYS A 37 10.14 -13.69 4.22
N THR A 38 10.07 -13.05 5.39
CA THR A 38 9.43 -13.62 6.58
C THR A 38 7.92 -13.83 6.34
N ALA A 39 7.25 -12.91 5.64
CA ALA A 39 5.83 -13.05 5.31
C ALA A 39 5.60 -14.26 4.38
N PHE A 40 6.42 -14.45 3.34
CA PHE A 40 6.35 -15.65 2.49
C PHE A 40 6.62 -16.95 3.26
N GLU A 41 7.62 -16.97 4.15
CA GLU A 41 7.92 -18.15 4.97
C GLU A 41 6.77 -18.53 5.91
N ARG A 42 5.96 -17.55 6.36
CA ARG A 42 4.80 -17.78 7.23
C ARG A 42 3.57 -18.20 6.46
N GLU A 43 3.36 -17.61 5.28
CA GLU A 43 2.21 -17.96 4.44
C GLU A 43 2.29 -19.45 4.02
N GLY A 44 3.50 -19.96 3.78
CA GLY A 44 3.73 -21.34 3.36
C GLY A 44 3.24 -21.62 1.95
N ALA A 45 3.12 -22.88 1.59
CA ALA A 45 2.57 -23.30 0.32
C ALA A 45 1.03 -23.26 0.39
N ILE A 46 0.41 -22.53 -0.53
CA ILE A 46 -1.05 -22.45 -0.68
C ILE A 46 -1.42 -23.19 -1.97
N GLU A 47 -2.42 -24.07 -1.90
CA GLU A 47 -2.93 -24.72 -3.09
C GLU A 47 -3.59 -23.69 -4.02
N SER A 48 -3.27 -23.77 -5.31
CA SER A 48 -3.87 -22.92 -6.33
C SER A 48 -5.35 -23.31 -6.52
N GLU A 49 -6.23 -22.38 -6.27
CA GLU A 49 -7.68 -22.53 -6.50
C GLU A 49 -8.16 -21.47 -7.49
N ILE A 50 -9.06 -21.86 -8.37
CA ILE A 50 -9.68 -20.94 -9.34
C ILE A 50 -10.90 -20.27 -8.71
N LEU A 51 -11.00 -18.95 -8.87
CA LEU A 51 -12.18 -18.19 -8.47
C LEU A 51 -13.35 -18.51 -9.39
N THR A 52 -14.42 -19.08 -8.83
CA THR A 52 -15.64 -19.45 -9.54
C THR A 52 -16.76 -18.46 -9.28
N GLN A 53 -17.86 -18.58 -10.02
CA GLN A 53 -19.09 -17.81 -9.73
C GLN A 53 -19.72 -18.21 -8.39
N GLU A 54 -19.55 -19.46 -7.97
CA GLU A 54 -20.11 -19.96 -6.70
C GLU A 54 -19.43 -19.30 -5.51
N ASP A 55 -18.13 -19.04 -5.59
CA ASP A 55 -17.37 -18.35 -4.56
C ASP A 55 -17.90 -16.92 -4.29
N MET A 56 -18.59 -16.32 -5.26
CA MET A 56 -19.13 -14.97 -5.16
C MET A 56 -20.58 -14.90 -4.66
N ASN A 57 -21.26 -16.03 -4.36
CA ASN A 57 -22.69 -16.04 -4.03
C ASN A 57 -23.03 -15.23 -2.77
N HIS A 58 -22.09 -15.09 -1.86
CA HIS A 58 -22.23 -14.29 -0.64
C HIS A 58 -22.03 -12.78 -0.85
N LEU A 59 -21.51 -12.37 -2.00
CA LEU A 59 -21.22 -10.97 -2.32
C LEU A 59 -22.48 -10.24 -2.84
N PRO A 60 -22.62 -8.92 -2.59
CA PRO A 60 -23.68 -8.11 -3.17
C PRO A 60 -23.52 -7.99 -4.70
N LYS A 61 -24.63 -7.76 -5.38
CA LYS A 61 -24.65 -7.71 -6.86
C LYS A 61 -23.65 -6.72 -7.48
N PRO A 62 -23.44 -5.50 -6.97
CA PRO A 62 -22.44 -4.60 -7.54
C PRO A 62 -21.02 -5.18 -7.49
N VAL A 63 -20.63 -5.86 -6.39
CA VAL A 63 -19.31 -6.48 -6.25
C VAL A 63 -19.17 -7.69 -7.19
N GLN A 64 -20.21 -8.54 -7.31
CA GLN A 64 -20.22 -9.65 -8.28
C GLN A 64 -19.99 -9.14 -9.70
N LYS A 65 -20.74 -8.10 -10.11
CA LYS A 65 -20.62 -7.49 -11.45
C LYS A 65 -19.22 -6.89 -11.68
N PHE A 66 -18.65 -6.25 -10.66
CA PHE A 66 -17.29 -5.72 -10.73
C PHE A 66 -16.27 -6.84 -10.93
N LEU A 67 -16.30 -7.94 -10.15
CA LEU A 67 -15.38 -9.06 -10.28
C LEU A 67 -15.46 -9.74 -11.65
N ILE A 68 -16.67 -9.85 -12.21
CA ILE A 68 -16.87 -10.35 -13.59
C ILE A 68 -16.29 -9.36 -14.61
N HIS A 69 -16.58 -8.06 -14.45
CA HIS A 69 -16.14 -7.00 -15.36
C HIS A 69 -14.62 -6.91 -15.45
N VAL A 70 -13.92 -7.00 -14.31
CA VAL A 70 -12.44 -6.94 -14.27
C VAL A 70 -11.78 -8.24 -14.70
N GLY A 71 -12.55 -9.32 -14.98
CA GLY A 71 -12.02 -10.60 -15.42
C GLY A 71 -11.41 -11.44 -14.29
N ALA A 72 -11.80 -11.22 -13.04
CA ALA A 72 -11.29 -11.98 -11.89
C ALA A 72 -11.81 -13.42 -11.86
N VAL A 73 -13.02 -13.66 -12.36
CA VAL A 73 -13.62 -15.01 -12.44
C VAL A 73 -12.86 -15.85 -13.47
N GLY A 74 -12.47 -17.05 -13.09
CA GLY A 74 -11.63 -17.94 -13.90
C GLY A 74 -10.14 -17.73 -13.72
N GLN A 75 -9.72 -16.74 -12.93
CA GLN A 75 -8.32 -16.56 -12.47
C GLN A 75 -8.10 -17.27 -11.14
N GLU A 76 -6.85 -17.38 -10.72
CA GLU A 76 -6.52 -17.91 -9.40
C GLU A 76 -7.03 -17.00 -8.28
N LYS A 77 -7.51 -17.58 -7.19
CA LYS A 77 -7.77 -16.86 -5.94
C LYS A 77 -6.47 -16.19 -5.46
N VAL A 78 -6.58 -14.96 -4.98
CA VAL A 78 -5.41 -14.17 -4.61
C VAL A 78 -5.19 -14.25 -3.10
N HIS A 79 -4.02 -14.74 -2.70
CA HIS A 79 -3.57 -14.79 -1.31
C HIS A 79 -2.45 -13.78 -1.04
N SER A 80 -1.68 -13.47 -2.07
CA SER A 80 -0.66 -12.43 -2.00
C SER A 80 -0.53 -11.70 -3.33
N PHE A 81 -0.08 -10.44 -3.27
CA PHE A 81 0.20 -9.68 -4.48
C PHE A 81 1.32 -8.68 -4.26
N ARG A 82 2.16 -8.55 -5.29
CA ARG A 82 3.25 -7.58 -5.37
C ARG A 82 2.93 -6.55 -6.43
N VAL A 83 3.06 -5.28 -6.07
CA VAL A 83 2.84 -4.14 -6.97
C VAL A 83 4.12 -3.33 -7.10
N ILE A 84 4.52 -3.00 -8.32
CA ILE A 84 5.53 -1.99 -8.62
C ILE A 84 4.85 -0.88 -9.40
N ALA A 85 4.93 0.35 -8.89
CA ALA A 85 4.26 1.50 -9.49
C ALA A 85 5.09 2.77 -9.38
N ASN A 86 4.79 3.72 -10.27
CA ASN A 86 5.25 5.09 -10.18
C ASN A 86 4.09 5.99 -9.76
N GLY A 87 4.41 7.01 -8.99
CA GLY A 87 3.42 7.96 -8.51
C GLY A 87 4.03 9.29 -8.13
N GLU A 88 3.24 10.04 -7.39
CA GLU A 88 3.65 11.33 -6.84
C GLU A 88 3.11 11.46 -5.41
N ILE A 89 3.85 12.13 -4.55
CA ILE A 89 3.46 12.40 -3.16
C ILE A 89 3.70 13.87 -2.82
N LYS A 90 2.88 14.42 -1.95
CA LYS A 90 3.10 15.71 -1.31
C LYS A 90 3.50 15.48 0.15
N MET A 91 4.51 16.19 0.61
CA MET A 91 4.98 16.11 2.00
C MET A 91 4.08 16.90 2.96
N ASN A 92 3.42 17.92 2.47
CA ASN A 92 2.37 18.69 3.11
C ASN A 92 1.46 19.32 2.06
N ARG A 93 0.36 19.96 2.48
CA ARG A 93 -0.68 20.50 1.61
C ARG A 93 -0.15 21.51 0.57
N ASP A 94 0.79 22.34 0.98
CA ASP A 94 1.33 23.44 0.15
C ASP A 94 2.57 23.01 -0.65
N SER A 95 3.10 21.82 -0.44
CA SER A 95 4.28 21.36 -1.17
C SER A 95 3.96 20.95 -2.60
N ASN A 96 4.97 21.04 -3.46
CA ASN A 96 4.90 20.51 -4.82
C ASN A 96 4.87 18.98 -4.80
N TRP A 97 4.31 18.40 -5.85
CA TRP A 97 4.34 16.96 -6.08
C TRP A 97 5.78 16.47 -6.31
N ALA A 98 6.18 15.45 -5.55
CA ALA A 98 7.44 14.76 -5.72
C ALA A 98 7.21 13.37 -6.31
N LYS A 99 7.98 13.02 -7.33
CA LYS A 99 7.91 11.69 -7.96
C LYS A 99 8.37 10.60 -6.99
N ILE A 100 7.62 9.51 -6.95
CA ILE A 100 7.92 8.33 -6.13
C ILE A 100 7.94 7.08 -6.99
N LYS A 101 8.78 6.13 -6.57
CA LYS A 101 8.68 4.72 -6.99
C LYS A 101 8.26 3.89 -5.79
N ILE A 102 7.26 3.05 -6.00
CA ILE A 102 6.62 2.22 -4.99
C ILE A 102 6.92 0.76 -5.32
N GLU A 103 7.24 0.00 -4.28
CA GLU A 103 7.24 -1.45 -4.28
C GLU A 103 6.46 -1.92 -3.05
N GLN A 104 5.44 -2.74 -3.28
CA GLN A 104 4.53 -3.16 -2.23
C GLN A 104 4.28 -4.66 -2.33
N ASN A 105 4.28 -5.34 -1.18
CA ASN A 105 3.82 -6.71 -1.05
C ASN A 105 2.70 -6.76 -0.02
N ASN A 106 1.60 -7.39 -0.41
CA ASN A 106 0.42 -7.62 0.43
C ASN A 106 0.16 -9.11 0.52
N PHE A 107 -0.24 -9.57 1.69
CA PHE A 107 -0.67 -10.92 1.98
C PHE A 107 -2.06 -10.86 2.58
N THR A 108 -2.98 -11.59 2.00
CA THR A 108 -4.40 -11.63 2.37
C THR A 108 -4.86 -13.03 2.78
N GLY A 109 -3.93 -13.97 2.90
CA GLY A 109 -4.17 -15.34 3.34
C GLY A 109 -4.45 -15.45 4.85
N SER A 110 -3.75 -16.35 5.53
CA SER A 110 -3.93 -16.60 6.96
C SER A 110 -3.55 -15.40 7.83
N GLU A 111 -2.47 -14.71 7.48
CA GLU A 111 -2.04 -13.46 8.11
C GLU A 111 -2.20 -12.29 7.16
N LEU A 112 -2.70 -11.17 7.70
CA LEU A 112 -2.78 -9.92 6.94
C LEU A 112 -1.47 -9.17 7.08
N VAL A 113 -0.78 -8.98 5.95
CA VAL A 113 0.48 -8.22 5.90
C VAL A 113 0.44 -7.23 4.76
N ARG A 114 0.89 -6.01 5.01
CA ARG A 114 1.10 -4.97 4.02
C ARG A 114 2.47 -4.35 4.22
N LEU A 115 3.35 -4.51 3.24
CA LEU A 115 4.70 -3.97 3.24
C LEU A 115 4.85 -3.03 2.06
N PHE A 116 4.88 -1.74 2.32
CA PHE A 116 4.96 -0.70 1.30
C PHE A 116 6.29 0.03 1.41
N TYR A 117 7.13 -0.11 0.39
CA TYR A 117 8.44 0.54 0.30
C TYR A 117 8.43 1.63 -0.76
N LEU A 118 8.80 2.83 -0.36
CA LEU A 118 8.78 4.04 -1.19
C LEU A 118 10.19 4.59 -1.36
N ARG A 119 10.50 5.00 -2.58
CA ARG A 119 11.73 5.71 -2.93
C ARG A 119 11.39 7.02 -3.64
N MET A 120 11.99 8.12 -3.18
CA MET A 120 11.87 9.42 -3.83
C MET A 120 13.18 10.20 -3.75
N LYS A 121 13.26 11.34 -4.43
CA LYS A 121 14.36 12.30 -4.30
C LYS A 121 13.81 13.67 -4.00
N MET A 122 14.46 14.37 -3.06
CA MET A 122 14.20 15.77 -2.76
C MET A 122 15.51 16.52 -2.88
N PHE A 123 15.58 17.53 -3.75
CA PHE A 123 16.82 18.27 -4.07
C PHE A 123 18.01 17.36 -4.44
N GLY A 124 17.73 16.26 -5.15
CA GLY A 124 18.74 15.26 -5.52
C GLY A 124 19.11 14.25 -4.43
N ILE A 125 18.67 14.46 -3.20
CA ILE A 125 18.95 13.58 -2.05
C ILE A 125 17.87 12.49 -1.97
N PRO A 126 18.24 11.21 -1.83
CA PRO A 126 17.28 10.13 -1.72
C PRO A 126 16.54 10.16 -0.39
N ILE A 127 15.24 9.88 -0.44
CA ILE A 127 14.39 9.63 0.72
C ILE A 127 13.76 8.26 0.54
N TYR A 128 13.75 7.49 1.60
CA TYR A 128 13.17 6.15 1.65
C TYR A 128 12.09 6.10 2.70
N GLY A 129 10.97 5.44 2.38
CA GLY A 129 9.89 5.17 3.31
C GLY A 129 9.59 3.68 3.36
N LEU A 130 9.35 3.15 4.54
CA LEU A 130 8.82 1.83 4.77
C LEU A 130 7.59 1.93 5.67
N HIS A 131 6.48 1.42 5.18
CA HIS A 131 5.26 1.28 5.91
C HIS A 131 4.97 -0.21 6.05
N SER A 132 4.96 -0.69 7.29
CA SER A 132 4.79 -2.09 7.63
C SER A 132 3.54 -2.27 8.48
N TYR A 133 2.62 -3.12 8.01
CA TYR A 133 1.47 -3.62 8.75
C TYR A 133 1.59 -5.15 8.85
N THR A 134 1.65 -5.67 10.06
CA THR A 134 1.85 -7.08 10.35
C THR A 134 1.09 -7.46 11.62
N ASP A 135 1.15 -8.74 12.02
CA ASP A 135 0.69 -9.24 13.33
C ASP A 135 1.27 -8.43 14.50
N LYS A 136 2.49 -7.96 14.39
CA LYS A 136 3.20 -7.17 15.43
C LYS A 136 2.73 -5.73 15.54
N GLY A 137 1.98 -5.23 14.58
CA GLY A 137 1.48 -3.87 14.56
C GLY A 137 1.70 -3.15 13.25
N ALA A 138 1.45 -1.85 13.27
CA ALA A 138 1.67 -0.98 12.13
C ALA A 138 2.71 0.08 12.46
N SER A 139 3.57 0.38 11.49
CA SER A 139 4.60 1.40 11.63
C SER A 139 4.92 2.05 10.29
N MET A 140 5.33 3.32 10.33
CA MET A 140 5.85 4.05 9.19
C MET A 140 7.19 4.68 9.55
N VAL A 141 8.22 4.34 8.81
CA VAL A 141 9.57 4.90 8.98
C VAL A 141 9.99 5.59 7.70
N GLY A 142 10.36 6.86 7.81
CA GLY A 142 10.92 7.65 6.70
C GLY A 142 12.35 8.09 7.01
N LYS A 143 13.26 7.94 6.03
CA LYS A 143 14.67 8.30 6.18
C LYS A 143 15.14 9.22 5.06
N PHE A 144 15.67 10.38 5.45
CA PHE A 144 16.38 11.31 4.57
C PHE A 144 17.83 10.82 4.38
N ALA A 145 18.30 10.80 3.14
CA ALA A 145 19.60 10.25 2.73
C ALA A 145 19.80 8.77 3.15
N GLY A 146 18.73 8.07 3.58
CA GLY A 146 18.81 6.74 4.19
C GLY A 146 19.42 6.70 5.60
N LEU A 147 19.86 7.84 6.13
CA LEU A 147 20.59 7.97 7.39
C LEU A 147 19.72 8.57 8.50
N PHE A 148 19.09 9.71 8.23
CA PHE A 148 18.37 10.49 9.23
C PHE A 148 16.89 10.10 9.22
N THR A 149 16.37 9.62 10.35
CA THR A 149 14.95 9.32 10.50
C THR A 149 14.15 10.63 10.61
N VAL A 150 13.25 10.85 9.66
CA VAL A 150 12.37 12.03 9.58
C VAL A 150 10.91 11.70 9.86
N ILE A 151 10.53 10.43 9.74
CA ILE A 151 9.21 9.89 10.10
C ILE A 151 9.44 8.63 10.92
N ASN A 152 8.75 8.53 12.07
CA ASN A 152 8.73 7.33 12.90
C ASN A 152 7.38 7.29 13.63
N ALA A 153 6.37 6.78 12.94
CA ALA A 153 5.02 6.66 13.45
C ALA A 153 4.67 5.19 13.67
N LYS A 154 3.93 4.89 14.74
CA LYS A 154 3.43 3.56 15.10
C LYS A 154 2.26 3.69 16.05
N GLY A 155 1.50 2.63 16.23
CA GLY A 155 0.45 2.58 17.22
C GLY A 155 -0.86 2.04 16.67
N ASN A 156 -1.89 2.07 17.49
CA ASN A 156 -3.19 1.51 17.15
C ASN A 156 -3.92 2.30 16.05
N GLU A 157 -3.81 3.62 16.07
CA GLU A 157 -4.38 4.51 15.04
C GLU A 157 -3.78 4.23 13.66
N MET A 158 -2.47 3.96 13.62
CA MET A 158 -1.78 3.52 12.41
C MET A 158 -2.30 2.16 11.94
N ARG A 159 -2.48 1.22 12.87
CA ARG A 159 -3.00 -0.13 12.55
C ARG A 159 -4.40 -0.06 11.93
N ILE A 160 -5.30 0.71 12.52
CA ILE A 160 -6.66 0.91 11.98
C ILE A 160 -6.58 1.54 10.58
N SER A 161 -5.78 2.59 10.42
CA SER A 161 -5.58 3.26 9.13
C SER A 161 -5.02 2.32 8.06
N ASP A 162 -4.11 1.42 8.43
CA ASP A 162 -3.51 0.45 7.51
C ASP A 162 -4.46 -0.68 7.14
N THR A 163 -5.34 -1.07 8.06
CA THR A 163 -6.43 -2.02 7.74
C THR A 163 -7.34 -1.45 6.66
N VAL A 164 -7.71 -0.16 6.75
CA VAL A 164 -8.45 0.53 5.67
C VAL A 164 -7.65 0.56 4.37
N THR A 165 -6.34 0.83 4.47
CA THR A 165 -5.48 0.89 3.27
C THR A 165 -5.35 -0.49 2.62
N LEU A 166 -5.21 -1.56 3.40
CA LEU A 166 -5.15 -2.92 2.87
C LEU A 166 -6.44 -3.30 2.12
N LEU A 167 -7.62 -2.98 2.69
CA LEU A 167 -8.90 -3.19 2.01
C LEU A 167 -8.98 -2.39 0.70
N ASN A 168 -8.52 -1.14 0.71
CA ASN A 168 -8.43 -0.32 -0.50
C ASN A 168 -7.48 -0.91 -1.55
N ASP A 169 -6.32 -1.43 -1.13
CA ASP A 169 -5.36 -2.09 -2.01
C ASP A 169 -5.92 -3.38 -2.62
N MET A 170 -6.71 -4.16 -1.87
CA MET A 170 -7.44 -5.31 -2.41
C MET A 170 -8.41 -4.89 -3.51
N CYS A 171 -9.20 -3.84 -3.28
CA CYS A 171 -10.12 -3.29 -4.29
C CYS A 171 -9.40 -2.85 -5.55
N LEU A 172 -8.22 -2.29 -5.41
CA LEU A 172 -7.48 -1.59 -6.46
C LEU A 172 -6.59 -2.51 -7.29
N PHE A 173 -5.87 -3.41 -6.61
CA PHE A 173 -4.82 -4.21 -7.22
C PHE A 173 -5.13 -5.70 -7.27
N ALA A 174 -6.02 -6.18 -6.42
CA ALA A 174 -6.30 -7.61 -6.27
C ALA A 174 -7.79 -7.88 -6.04
N PRO A 175 -8.68 -7.54 -7.01
CA PRO A 175 -10.12 -7.69 -6.84
C PRO A 175 -10.56 -9.09 -6.43
N ALA A 176 -9.89 -10.15 -6.89
CA ALA A 176 -10.19 -11.53 -6.50
C ALA A 176 -10.08 -11.78 -4.98
N ALA A 177 -9.31 -10.96 -4.24
CA ALA A 177 -9.24 -11.03 -2.77
C ALA A 177 -10.51 -10.50 -2.06
N LEU A 178 -11.45 -9.88 -2.76
CA LEU A 178 -12.70 -9.37 -2.16
C LEU A 178 -13.71 -10.46 -1.78
N ILE A 179 -13.44 -11.72 -2.11
CA ILE A 179 -14.22 -12.88 -1.62
C ILE A 179 -13.89 -13.25 -0.18
N ASP A 180 -12.94 -12.56 0.46
CA ASP A 180 -12.46 -12.82 1.82
C ASP A 180 -13.64 -12.79 2.82
N GLU A 181 -13.83 -13.87 3.56
CA GLU A 181 -14.91 -14.03 4.54
C GLU A 181 -14.84 -13.04 5.72
N ARG A 182 -13.68 -12.39 5.92
CA ARG A 182 -13.49 -11.31 6.90
C ARG A 182 -14.20 -10.01 6.47
N ILE A 183 -14.64 -9.94 5.20
CA ILE A 183 -15.38 -8.80 4.66
C ILE A 183 -16.86 -9.16 4.63
N SER A 184 -17.66 -8.52 5.46
CA SER A 184 -19.11 -8.53 5.33
C SER A 184 -19.58 -7.32 4.54
N TRP A 185 -20.70 -7.48 3.84
CA TRP A 185 -21.17 -6.53 2.85
C TRP A 185 -22.58 -6.08 3.11
N GLU A 186 -22.86 -4.80 2.90
CA GLU A 186 -24.22 -4.24 2.89
C GLU A 186 -24.45 -3.51 1.56
N GLN A 187 -25.41 -3.98 0.77
CA GLN A 187 -25.80 -3.30 -0.46
C GLN A 187 -26.69 -2.10 -0.13
N MET A 188 -26.24 -0.91 -0.53
CA MET A 188 -26.97 0.34 -0.30
C MET A 188 -27.93 0.63 -1.47
N ASP A 189 -27.44 0.42 -2.70
CA ASP A 189 -28.20 0.55 -3.95
C ASP A 189 -27.54 -0.28 -5.06
N ASP A 190 -27.90 -0.06 -6.33
CA ASP A 190 -27.43 -0.84 -7.48
C ASP A 190 -25.95 -0.56 -7.84
N THR A 191 -25.35 0.49 -7.27
CA THR A 191 -23.98 0.98 -7.57
C THR A 191 -23.15 1.26 -6.34
N THR A 192 -23.72 1.10 -5.13
CA THR A 192 -23.07 1.46 -3.88
C THR A 192 -23.16 0.33 -2.88
N VAL A 193 -22.04 -0.01 -2.26
CA VAL A 193 -21.98 -1.02 -1.19
C VAL A 193 -21.12 -0.54 -0.05
N ASN A 194 -21.45 -0.97 1.18
CA ASN A 194 -20.55 -0.88 2.34
C ASN A 194 -19.83 -2.20 2.52
N ALA A 195 -18.51 -2.12 2.71
CA ALA A 195 -17.65 -3.21 3.13
C ALA A 195 -17.29 -3.03 4.59
N ILE A 196 -17.52 -4.05 5.41
CA ILE A 196 -17.15 -4.08 6.83
C ILE A 196 -16.07 -5.13 6.98
N PHE A 197 -14.83 -4.71 7.12
CA PHE A 197 -13.67 -5.58 7.21
C PHE A 197 -13.27 -5.79 8.66
N LYS A 198 -13.49 -7.02 9.14
CA LYS A 198 -13.21 -7.42 10.51
C LYS A 198 -11.92 -8.24 10.57
N THR A 199 -10.92 -7.70 11.24
CA THR A 199 -9.67 -8.40 11.52
C THR A 199 -9.60 -8.80 13.00
N GLU A 200 -8.56 -9.50 13.41
CA GLU A 200 -8.30 -9.81 14.82
C GLU A 200 -8.18 -8.54 15.69
N TYR A 201 -7.69 -7.43 15.08
CA TYR A 201 -7.29 -6.24 15.83
C TYR A 201 -8.29 -5.10 15.77
N CYS A 202 -9.07 -5.01 14.71
CA CYS A 202 -10.05 -3.93 14.53
C CYS A 202 -11.11 -4.29 13.49
N THR A 203 -12.17 -3.51 13.48
CA THR A 203 -13.17 -3.50 12.42
C THR A 203 -13.15 -2.13 11.75
N VAL A 204 -13.09 -2.11 10.43
CA VAL A 204 -13.13 -0.88 9.63
C VAL A 204 -14.24 -0.97 8.59
N THR A 205 -14.75 0.19 8.19
CA THR A 205 -15.82 0.30 7.21
C THR A 205 -15.38 1.15 6.03
N ALA A 206 -15.80 0.74 4.85
CA ALA A 206 -15.60 1.51 3.62
C ALA A 206 -16.83 1.47 2.74
N THR A 207 -17.08 2.54 2.01
CA THR A 207 -18.12 2.60 0.97
C THR A 207 -17.46 2.58 -0.39
N LEU A 208 -17.88 1.65 -1.23
CA LEU A 208 -17.44 1.44 -2.61
C LEU A 208 -18.51 1.93 -3.58
N PHE A 209 -18.10 2.70 -4.59
CA PHE A 209 -18.98 3.27 -5.60
C PHE A 209 -18.60 2.75 -6.98
N PHE A 210 -19.56 2.19 -7.70
CA PHE A 210 -19.39 1.65 -9.04
C PHE A 210 -20.12 2.51 -10.07
N ASN A 211 -19.61 2.53 -11.30
CA ASN A 211 -20.30 3.19 -12.41
C ASN A 211 -21.18 2.21 -13.21
N GLU A 212 -21.86 2.71 -14.24
CA GLU A 212 -22.73 1.91 -15.13
C GLU A 212 -21.98 0.80 -15.90
N LYS A 213 -20.65 0.91 -16.01
CA LYS A 213 -19.79 -0.13 -16.61
C LYS A 213 -19.36 -1.20 -15.60
N ASN A 214 -19.81 -1.09 -14.35
CA ASN A 214 -19.38 -1.90 -13.21
C ASN A 214 -17.89 -1.71 -12.84
N GLU A 215 -17.28 -0.58 -13.18
CA GLU A 215 -15.95 -0.20 -12.71
C GLU A 215 -16.07 0.44 -11.31
N LEU A 216 -15.17 0.08 -10.39
CA LEU A 216 -15.03 0.77 -9.10
C LEU A 216 -14.39 2.14 -9.35
N ILE A 217 -15.14 3.21 -9.08
CA ILE A 217 -14.71 4.57 -9.36
C ILE A 217 -14.28 5.34 -8.11
N LYS A 218 -14.69 4.87 -6.94
CA LYS A 218 -14.37 5.56 -5.68
C LYS A 218 -14.50 4.62 -4.50
N PHE A 219 -13.58 4.76 -3.57
CA PHE A 219 -13.59 4.16 -2.24
C PHE A 219 -13.53 5.27 -1.19
N THR A 220 -14.32 5.17 -0.11
CA THR A 220 -14.27 6.12 1.01
C THR A 220 -14.31 5.37 2.33
N SER A 221 -13.64 5.91 3.35
CA SER A 221 -13.71 5.42 4.74
C SER A 221 -13.62 6.57 5.73
N GLU A 222 -14.35 6.45 6.83
CA GLU A 222 -14.27 7.37 7.99
C GLU A 222 -13.31 6.84 9.08
N ASP A 223 -12.69 5.68 8.87
CA ASP A 223 -11.90 4.97 9.87
C ASP A 223 -10.38 5.20 9.75
N ARG A 224 -9.96 6.22 8.99
CA ARG A 224 -8.55 6.58 8.94
C ARG A 224 -8.19 7.73 9.86
N TYR A 225 -6.97 7.70 10.37
CA TYR A 225 -6.42 8.73 11.24
C TYR A 225 -5.43 9.61 10.50
N TYR A 226 -5.73 10.88 10.42
CA TYR A 226 -4.83 11.93 9.97
C TYR A 226 -3.94 12.38 11.13
N ILE A 227 -2.66 12.63 10.87
CA ILE A 227 -1.74 13.21 11.85
C ILE A 227 -1.63 14.70 11.53
N ASP A 228 -2.08 15.55 12.47
CA ASP A 228 -1.97 16.98 12.34
C ASP A 228 -0.54 17.50 12.57
N SER A 229 -0.33 18.81 12.40
CA SER A 229 0.99 19.44 12.60
C SER A 229 1.51 19.35 14.03
N ASN A 230 0.65 19.06 15.01
CA ASN A 230 1.01 18.90 16.41
C ASN A 230 1.31 17.44 16.77
N GLY A 231 1.18 16.52 15.80
CA GLY A 231 1.37 15.08 16.00
C GLY A 231 0.15 14.37 16.59
N SER A 232 -1.01 15.03 16.64
CA SER A 232 -2.26 14.45 17.17
C SER A 232 -3.00 13.68 16.09
N TYR A 233 -3.55 12.53 16.46
CA TYR A 233 -4.38 11.72 15.57
C TYR A 233 -5.83 12.18 15.60
N GLN A 234 -6.40 12.35 14.41
CA GLN A 234 -7.82 12.69 14.22
C GLN A 234 -8.43 11.75 13.20
N LYS A 235 -9.61 11.19 13.48
CA LYS A 235 -10.39 10.48 12.47
C LYS A 235 -10.87 11.48 11.41
N VAL A 236 -10.50 11.22 10.16
CA VAL A 236 -10.85 12.08 9.02
C VAL A 236 -11.26 11.19 7.88
N LYS A 237 -12.34 11.57 7.20
CA LYS A 237 -12.76 10.91 5.97
C LYS A 237 -11.62 10.86 4.97
N TRP A 238 -11.44 9.69 4.38
CA TRP A 238 -10.44 9.43 3.38
C TRP A 238 -11.10 8.91 2.11
N THR A 239 -10.73 9.47 0.98
CA THR A 239 -11.30 9.15 -0.33
C THR A 239 -10.22 8.73 -1.30
N THR A 240 -10.48 7.67 -2.07
CA THR A 240 -9.64 7.24 -3.18
C THR A 240 -10.49 7.16 -4.45
N PRO A 241 -10.44 8.15 -5.36
CA PRO A 241 -10.97 8.02 -6.70
C PRO A 241 -10.06 7.14 -7.55
N PHE A 242 -10.67 6.36 -8.46
CA PHE A 242 -10.01 5.44 -9.39
C PHE A 242 -10.44 5.75 -10.82
N SER A 243 -9.52 5.62 -11.77
CA SER A 243 -9.80 5.82 -13.20
C SER A 243 -8.80 5.12 -14.10
N ASP A 244 -8.95 5.34 -15.40
CA ASP A 244 -8.02 4.89 -16.45
C ASP A 244 -7.80 3.38 -16.42
N TYR A 245 -8.90 2.62 -16.46
CA TYR A 245 -8.89 1.17 -16.48
C TYR A 245 -8.14 0.63 -17.69
N LYS A 246 -7.20 -0.30 -17.43
CA LYS A 246 -6.35 -0.94 -18.43
C LYS A 246 -6.18 -2.42 -18.13
N GLU A 247 -5.89 -3.20 -19.13
CA GLU A 247 -5.48 -4.58 -18.94
C GLU A 247 -4.07 -4.62 -18.32
N ILE A 248 -3.98 -5.23 -17.15
CA ILE A 248 -2.74 -5.42 -16.39
C ILE A 248 -2.73 -6.85 -15.86
N ASN A 249 -1.79 -7.66 -16.33
CA ASN A 249 -1.65 -9.06 -15.95
C ASN A 249 -2.96 -9.88 -16.04
N GLY A 250 -3.70 -9.70 -17.17
CA GLY A 250 -4.93 -10.43 -17.46
C GLY A 250 -6.19 -9.90 -16.76
N LEU A 251 -6.09 -8.84 -15.97
CA LEU A 251 -7.21 -8.19 -15.32
C LEU A 251 -7.38 -6.74 -15.82
N LEU A 252 -8.60 -6.28 -15.90
CA LEU A 252 -8.93 -4.88 -16.19
C LEU A 252 -8.89 -4.06 -14.89
N LEU A 253 -7.77 -3.36 -14.64
CA LEU A 253 -7.53 -2.64 -13.38
C LEU A 253 -7.38 -1.13 -13.62
N PRO A 254 -7.73 -0.29 -12.62
CA PRO A 254 -7.49 1.14 -12.71
C PRO A 254 -5.98 1.41 -12.72
N SER A 255 -5.52 2.23 -13.67
CA SER A 255 -4.10 2.63 -13.76
C SER A 255 -3.83 3.99 -13.12
N TYR A 256 -4.86 4.66 -12.62
CA TYR A 256 -4.79 5.88 -11.81
C TYR A 256 -5.61 5.73 -10.53
N GLY A 257 -5.04 6.19 -9.44
CA GLY A 257 -5.72 6.35 -8.16
C GLY A 257 -5.07 7.45 -7.33
N GLU A 258 -5.87 8.07 -6.49
CA GLU A 258 -5.47 9.21 -5.68
C GLU A 258 -5.92 9.02 -4.23
N ALA A 259 -5.09 9.40 -3.28
CA ALA A 259 -5.40 9.34 -1.86
C ALA A 259 -5.65 10.76 -1.33
N ILE A 260 -6.85 11.00 -0.82
CA ILE A 260 -7.34 12.33 -0.44
C ILE A 260 -7.83 12.29 1.00
N TRP A 261 -7.31 13.19 1.83
CA TRP A 261 -7.88 13.54 3.11
C TRP A 261 -8.98 14.59 2.90
N ASN A 262 -10.20 14.31 3.31
CA ASN A 262 -11.30 15.28 3.27
C ASN A 262 -11.33 16.08 4.58
N LEU A 263 -10.43 17.06 4.69
CA LEU A 263 -10.28 17.90 5.89
C LEU A 263 -11.39 18.95 5.97
N PRO A 264 -11.75 19.45 7.16
CA PRO A 264 -12.79 20.47 7.32
C PRO A 264 -12.53 21.78 6.55
N ASP A 265 -11.26 22.11 6.35
CA ASP A 265 -10.79 23.30 5.62
C ASP A 265 -10.49 23.04 4.13
N GLY A 266 -10.91 21.90 3.62
CA GLY A 266 -10.82 21.47 2.21
C GLY A 266 -9.95 20.24 1.97
N ASP A 267 -10.10 19.66 0.82
CA ASP A 267 -9.46 18.40 0.45
C ASP A 267 -7.94 18.53 0.33
N TYR A 268 -7.23 17.52 0.82
CA TYR A 268 -5.79 17.37 0.70
C TYR A 268 -5.47 16.07 -0.04
N SER A 269 -5.26 16.16 -1.35
CA SER A 269 -4.67 15.09 -2.15
C SER A 269 -3.18 15.01 -1.85
N TYR A 270 -2.74 13.89 -1.28
CA TYR A 270 -1.35 13.76 -0.82
C TYR A 270 -0.54 12.69 -1.55
N CYS A 271 -1.20 11.71 -2.14
CA CYS A 271 -0.52 10.63 -2.85
C CYS A 271 -1.35 10.20 -4.07
N LYS A 272 -0.70 9.91 -5.17
CA LYS A 272 -1.32 9.31 -6.36
C LYS A 272 -0.35 8.39 -7.06
N PHE A 273 -0.86 7.29 -7.56
CA PHE A 273 -0.15 6.48 -8.53
C PHE A 273 -0.67 6.80 -9.94
N LYS A 274 0.23 6.77 -10.90
CA LYS A 274 -0.04 7.17 -12.30
C LYS A 274 0.29 6.09 -13.31
N ASN A 275 1.07 5.10 -12.90
CA ASN A 275 1.51 4.01 -13.76
C ASN A 275 1.87 2.81 -12.91
N ILE A 276 1.17 1.70 -13.14
CA ILE A 276 1.50 0.40 -12.59
C ILE A 276 2.49 -0.26 -13.56
N GLU A 277 3.71 -0.49 -13.11
CA GLU A 277 4.75 -1.16 -13.91
C GLU A 277 4.50 -2.68 -13.95
N SER A 278 4.12 -3.26 -12.82
CA SER A 278 3.77 -4.67 -12.72
C SER A 278 2.89 -4.96 -11.50
N ILE A 279 2.02 -5.94 -11.65
CA ILE A 279 1.36 -6.65 -10.56
C ILE A 279 1.63 -8.13 -10.75
N VAL A 280 2.02 -8.83 -9.69
CA VAL A 280 2.20 -10.28 -9.68
C VAL A 280 1.41 -10.83 -8.51
N TYR A 281 0.59 -11.85 -8.77
CA TYR A 281 -0.22 -12.52 -7.76
C TYR A 281 0.46 -13.80 -7.30
N ASN A 282 0.20 -14.21 -6.06
CA ASN A 282 0.63 -15.47 -5.45
C ASN A 282 2.14 -15.72 -5.62
N VAL A 283 2.96 -14.67 -5.37
CA VAL A 283 4.42 -14.71 -5.50
C VAL A 283 4.99 -15.68 -4.48
N GLY A 284 5.83 -16.62 -4.92
CA GLY A 284 6.53 -17.57 -4.04
C GLY A 284 5.91 -18.97 -4.01
N GLN A 285 4.94 -19.25 -4.86
CA GLN A 285 4.45 -20.61 -5.10
C GLN A 285 5.33 -21.36 -6.08
#